data_ee25c0911fd06cc97a86268375b0e680
#
_entry.id   ee25c0911fd06cc97a86268375b0e680
#
_cell.length_a   1.000
_cell.length_b   1.000
_cell.length_c   1.000
_cell.angle_alpha   90.00
_cell.angle_beta   90.00
_cell.angle_gamma   90.00
#
_symmetry.space_group_name_H-M   'P 1'
#
loop_
_entity.id
_entity.type
_entity.pdbx_description
1 polymer ?
#
loop_
_entity_poly.entity_id
_entity_poly.type
_entity_poly.pdbx_seq_one_letter_code
_entity_poly.pdbx_strand_id
1 'polypeptide(L)'
;MSETSFSQVNTAISVQEASFLTPQQYDQLLQTDDAASRSALLQGTVYAMDAEAIKDLNSIEQVLMKHLYSVYNWALEISPSKELVEIFTLRYTYHNLKVFLKGRATGQSLEHLLMPVGTYSLEVLEHLVMAFSAEYCPDFMLDEVLATWQEYQDYQDVRVLEIGMDMAYFQHLKRLTQELEDDRLLQLVNLTIDFYNAITVKRAVGLEKPRSFMRQLLSDEGSLSAANWIAMAEQGDFLTWFSQVNPCAYDLDLRSYEEKMRNQTLTTVELEYLADLLQAKLLAAGQFETDGPLPLARYLLGKELEVKNLRLILTGMDNQLPVELIRERMRPISGQD
;
A
#
# COMPACT_ATOMS: atom_id res chain seq x y z
N MET A 1 2.63 -10.95 -32.39
CA MET A 1 3.39 -9.98 -31.59
C MET A 1 4.21 -10.83 -30.63
N SER A 2 5.52 -10.62 -30.49
CA SER A 2 6.32 -11.35 -29.49
C SER A 2 5.80 -10.96 -28.11
N GLU A 3 5.50 -11.93 -27.26
CA GLU A 3 5.17 -11.67 -25.87
C GLU A 3 6.31 -10.86 -25.23
N THR A 4 5.97 -9.79 -24.54
CA THR A 4 6.95 -8.97 -23.81
C THR A 4 7.55 -9.85 -22.69
N SER A 5 8.87 -9.93 -22.60
CA SER A 5 9.56 -10.70 -21.56
C SER A 5 9.94 -9.79 -20.37
N PHE A 6 10.13 -10.36 -19.17
CA PHE A 6 10.65 -9.60 -18.04
C PHE A 6 12.00 -8.96 -18.32
N SER A 7 12.87 -9.57 -19.11
CA SER A 7 14.16 -8.98 -19.49
C SER A 7 14.01 -7.65 -20.25
N GLN A 8 13.01 -7.54 -21.14
CA GLN A 8 12.71 -6.29 -21.84
C GLN A 8 12.13 -5.23 -20.89
N VAL A 9 11.22 -5.65 -20.01
CA VAL A 9 10.63 -4.77 -18.97
C VAL A 9 11.70 -4.26 -18.03
N ASN A 10 12.60 -5.13 -17.55
CA ASN A 10 13.67 -4.76 -16.63
C ASN A 10 14.65 -3.76 -17.24
N THR A 11 14.89 -3.84 -18.56
CA THR A 11 15.65 -2.81 -19.29
C THR A 11 14.90 -1.45 -19.27
N ALA A 12 13.59 -1.45 -19.48
CA ALA A 12 12.78 -0.23 -19.40
C ALA A 12 12.73 0.33 -17.98
N ILE A 13 12.65 -0.53 -16.95
CA ILE A 13 12.72 -0.12 -15.54
C ILE A 13 14.00 0.63 -15.23
N SER A 14 15.17 0.14 -15.69
CA SER A 14 16.45 0.80 -15.46
C SER A 14 16.48 2.25 -16.00
N VAL A 15 15.74 2.52 -17.07
CA VAL A 15 15.58 3.89 -17.60
C VAL A 15 14.64 4.71 -16.73
N GLN A 16 13.53 4.11 -16.29
CA GLN A 16 12.52 4.79 -15.46
C GLN A 16 13.05 5.11 -14.05
N GLU A 17 13.96 4.32 -13.52
CA GLU A 17 14.62 4.57 -12.23
C GLU A 17 15.38 5.90 -12.19
N ALA A 18 15.83 6.43 -13.32
CA ALA A 18 16.40 7.76 -13.42
C ALA A 18 15.41 8.89 -13.05
N SER A 19 14.12 8.60 -13.00
CA SER A 19 13.06 9.54 -12.58
C SER A 19 12.82 9.59 -11.07
N PHE A 20 13.48 8.74 -10.28
CA PHE A 20 13.42 8.86 -8.83
C PHE A 20 14.10 10.15 -8.34
N LEU A 21 13.54 10.72 -7.28
CA LEU A 21 14.21 11.80 -6.56
C LEU A 21 15.46 11.28 -5.86
N THR A 22 16.54 12.03 -6.04
CA THR A 22 17.81 11.72 -5.37
C THR A 22 17.79 12.12 -3.89
N PRO A 23 18.61 11.50 -3.04
CA PRO A 23 18.78 11.91 -1.65
C PRO A 23 19.09 13.40 -1.50
N GLN A 24 19.89 13.94 -2.41
CA GLN A 24 20.22 15.37 -2.42
C GLN A 24 18.99 16.26 -2.68
N GLN A 25 18.07 15.84 -3.57
CA GLN A 25 16.82 16.57 -3.80
C GLN A 25 15.91 16.56 -2.57
N TYR A 26 15.83 15.44 -1.86
CA TYR A 26 15.09 15.37 -0.59
C TYR A 26 15.72 16.30 0.46
N ASP A 27 17.05 16.30 0.61
CA ASP A 27 17.74 17.19 1.54
C ASP A 27 17.51 18.66 1.18
N GLN A 28 17.53 19.00 -0.11
CA GLN A 28 17.22 20.36 -0.56
C GLN A 28 15.80 20.77 -0.22
N LEU A 29 14.80 19.90 -0.45
CA LEU A 29 13.41 20.17 -0.09
C LEU A 29 13.23 20.42 1.42
N LEU A 30 13.92 19.65 2.26
CA LEU A 30 13.89 19.81 3.72
C LEU A 30 14.60 21.08 4.23
N GLN A 31 15.51 21.66 3.45
CA GLN A 31 16.26 22.87 3.80
C GLN A 31 15.58 24.16 3.31
N THR A 32 14.47 24.07 2.57
CA THR A 32 13.77 25.26 2.08
C THR A 32 12.77 25.77 3.09
N ASP A 33 12.71 27.09 3.27
CA ASP A 33 11.82 27.73 4.24
C ASP A 33 10.43 28.07 3.66
N ASP A 34 10.28 28.13 2.34
CA ASP A 34 9.08 28.63 1.69
C ASP A 34 8.60 27.75 0.51
N ALA A 35 7.30 27.87 0.17
CA ALA A 35 6.65 27.11 -0.88
C ALA A 35 7.20 27.43 -2.30
N ALA A 36 7.67 28.66 -2.55
CA ALA A 36 8.21 29.05 -3.85
C ALA A 36 9.53 28.36 -4.14
N SER A 37 10.41 28.27 -3.14
CA SER A 37 11.69 27.54 -3.22
C SER A 37 11.45 26.04 -3.42
N ARG A 38 10.47 25.42 -2.72
CA ARG A 38 10.09 24.02 -2.93
C ARG A 38 9.51 23.78 -4.32
N SER A 39 8.66 24.69 -4.79
CA SER A 39 8.13 24.65 -6.16
C SER A 39 9.25 24.66 -7.20
N ALA A 40 10.23 25.55 -7.05
CA ALA A 40 11.37 25.66 -7.97
C ALA A 40 12.19 24.37 -8.02
N LEU A 41 12.41 23.70 -6.88
CA LEU A 41 13.10 22.41 -6.82
C LEU A 41 12.32 21.27 -7.53
N LEU A 42 10.99 21.30 -7.47
CA LEU A 42 10.15 20.28 -8.09
C LEU A 42 9.90 20.50 -9.59
N GLN A 43 10.11 21.72 -10.14
CA GLN A 43 9.85 22.03 -11.55
C GLN A 43 10.61 21.15 -12.55
N GLY A 44 11.78 20.65 -12.19
CA GLY A 44 12.58 19.74 -13.03
C GLY A 44 12.23 18.26 -12.87
N THR A 45 11.21 17.93 -12.09
CA THR A 45 10.81 16.55 -11.75
C THR A 45 9.43 16.21 -12.30
N VAL A 46 9.05 14.94 -12.21
CA VAL A 46 7.70 14.46 -12.55
C VAL A 46 6.62 14.96 -11.57
N TYR A 47 7.02 15.60 -10.48
CA TYR A 47 6.17 16.15 -9.42
C TYR A 47 6.05 17.68 -9.48
N ALA A 48 6.30 18.26 -10.66
CA ALA A 48 6.19 19.72 -10.85
C ALA A 48 4.83 20.26 -10.39
N MET A 49 4.85 21.21 -9.47
CA MET A 49 3.68 21.92 -8.98
C MET A 49 4.04 23.37 -8.63
N ASP A 50 3.09 24.29 -8.70
CA ASP A 50 3.32 25.68 -8.35
C ASP A 50 3.29 25.91 -6.82
N ALA A 51 3.70 27.11 -6.39
CA ALA A 51 3.80 27.44 -4.97
C ALA A 51 2.45 27.49 -4.25
N GLU A 52 1.35 27.76 -4.95
CA GLU A 52 0.01 27.75 -4.36
C GLU A 52 -0.49 26.30 -4.20
N ALA A 53 -0.21 25.43 -5.18
CA ALA A 53 -0.54 24.01 -5.09
C ALA A 53 0.19 23.32 -3.89
N ILE A 54 1.42 23.72 -3.58
CA ILE A 54 2.17 23.19 -2.42
C ILE A 54 1.53 23.53 -1.08
N LYS A 55 0.75 24.59 -0.98
CA LYS A 55 0.04 25.00 0.25
C LYS A 55 -1.32 24.33 0.41
N ASP A 56 -1.80 23.62 -0.60
CA ASP A 56 -3.09 22.95 -0.58
C ASP A 56 -2.91 21.42 -0.62
N LEU A 57 -3.32 20.74 0.44
CA LEU A 57 -3.22 19.29 0.56
C LEU A 57 -3.90 18.55 -0.61
N ASN A 58 -5.05 19.03 -1.07
CA ASN A 58 -5.77 18.38 -2.17
C ASN A 58 -4.98 18.50 -3.49
N SER A 59 -4.37 19.64 -3.74
CA SER A 59 -3.53 19.86 -4.92
C SER A 59 -2.26 19.00 -4.87
N ILE A 60 -1.61 18.90 -3.71
CA ILE A 60 -0.48 17.98 -3.50
C ILE A 60 -0.92 16.54 -3.84
N GLU A 61 -2.02 16.07 -3.24
CA GLU A 61 -2.53 14.71 -3.49
C GLU A 61 -2.84 14.47 -4.97
N GLN A 62 -3.47 15.41 -5.65
CA GLN A 62 -3.79 15.30 -7.08
C GLN A 62 -2.53 15.10 -7.93
N VAL A 63 -1.46 15.87 -7.69
CA VAL A 63 -0.21 15.75 -8.45
C VAL A 63 0.48 14.41 -8.15
N LEU A 64 0.61 14.06 -6.86
CA LEU A 64 1.27 12.82 -6.43
C LEU A 64 0.54 11.59 -6.96
N MET A 65 -0.78 11.54 -6.81
CA MET A 65 -1.58 10.40 -7.25
C MET A 65 -1.69 10.31 -8.77
N LYS A 66 -1.79 11.44 -9.48
CA LYS A 66 -1.78 11.45 -10.95
C LYS A 66 -0.49 10.80 -11.49
N HIS A 67 0.67 11.12 -10.91
CA HIS A 67 1.92 10.50 -11.32
C HIS A 67 1.93 9.00 -10.98
N LEU A 68 1.54 8.62 -9.77
CA LEU A 68 1.50 7.22 -9.36
C LEU A 68 0.56 6.39 -10.26
N TYR A 69 -0.60 6.93 -10.64
CA TYR A 69 -1.52 6.27 -11.58
C TYR A 69 -0.90 6.11 -12.97
N SER A 70 -0.14 7.11 -13.46
CA SER A 70 0.55 6.98 -14.73
C SER A 70 1.62 5.87 -14.71
N VAL A 71 2.30 5.70 -13.58
CA VAL A 71 3.26 4.61 -13.35
C VAL A 71 2.58 3.24 -13.39
N TYR A 72 1.46 3.09 -12.71
CA TYR A 72 0.72 1.82 -12.71
C TYR A 72 0.15 1.48 -14.09
N ASN A 73 -0.43 2.46 -14.78
CA ASN A 73 -0.97 2.23 -16.13
C ASN A 73 0.15 1.84 -17.10
N TRP A 74 1.29 2.53 -17.06
CA TRP A 74 2.45 2.15 -17.83
C TRP A 74 2.92 0.71 -17.49
N ALA A 75 2.96 0.35 -16.20
CA ALA A 75 3.35 -0.99 -15.77
C ALA A 75 2.38 -2.07 -16.28
N LEU A 76 1.06 -1.80 -16.26
CA LEU A 76 0.03 -2.71 -16.80
C LEU A 76 0.16 -2.91 -18.32
N GLU A 77 0.62 -1.88 -19.05
CA GLU A 77 0.81 -1.96 -20.48
C GLU A 77 2.04 -2.79 -20.89
N ILE A 78 3.13 -2.69 -20.12
CA ILE A 78 4.41 -3.32 -20.47
C ILE A 78 4.65 -4.66 -19.79
N SER A 79 3.99 -4.94 -18.65
CA SER A 79 4.24 -6.14 -17.87
C SER A 79 3.79 -7.41 -18.60
N PRO A 80 4.60 -8.45 -18.64
CA PRO A 80 4.17 -9.77 -19.13
C PRO A 80 3.18 -10.44 -18.18
N SER A 81 3.11 -10.00 -16.92
CA SER A 81 2.13 -10.44 -15.93
C SER A 81 1.38 -9.22 -15.37
N LYS A 82 0.06 -9.20 -15.56
CA LYS A 82 -0.82 -8.18 -14.96
C LYS A 82 -1.00 -8.43 -13.46
N GLU A 83 -0.99 -9.68 -13.05
CA GLU A 83 -1.12 -10.13 -11.66
C GLU A 83 -0.03 -9.51 -10.78
N LEU A 84 1.19 -9.38 -11.30
CA LEU A 84 2.29 -8.70 -10.60
C LEU A 84 1.96 -7.23 -10.29
N VAL A 85 1.46 -6.50 -11.28
CA VAL A 85 1.09 -5.08 -11.10
C VAL A 85 -0.15 -4.97 -10.22
N GLU A 86 -1.04 -5.95 -10.31
CA GLU A 86 -2.27 -6.01 -9.53
C GLU A 86 -1.99 -6.15 -8.02
N ILE A 87 -0.91 -6.80 -7.59
CA ILE A 87 -0.49 -6.79 -6.17
C ILE A 87 -0.45 -5.36 -5.61
N PHE A 88 0.00 -4.38 -6.39
CA PHE A 88 0.12 -2.98 -5.97
C PHE A 88 -1.16 -2.17 -6.21
N THR A 89 -1.96 -2.52 -7.21
CA THR A 89 -3.13 -1.73 -7.60
C THR A 89 -4.44 -2.24 -7.01
N LEU A 90 -4.50 -3.49 -6.57
CA LEU A 90 -5.72 -4.15 -6.09
C LEU A 90 -6.42 -3.40 -4.96
N ARG A 91 -5.66 -2.71 -4.09
CA ARG A 91 -6.21 -1.86 -3.03
C ARG A 91 -7.14 -0.76 -3.57
N TYR A 92 -6.87 -0.23 -4.76
CA TYR A 92 -7.73 0.77 -5.41
C TYR A 92 -8.99 0.14 -5.98
N THR A 93 -8.89 -1.07 -6.53
CA THR A 93 -10.05 -1.87 -6.97
C THR A 93 -11.03 -2.06 -5.81
N TYR A 94 -10.56 -2.57 -4.67
CA TYR A 94 -11.41 -2.79 -3.50
C TYR A 94 -11.84 -1.50 -2.80
N HIS A 95 -11.04 -0.43 -2.87
CA HIS A 95 -11.50 0.89 -2.47
C HIS A 95 -12.71 1.35 -3.31
N ASN A 96 -12.63 1.23 -4.63
CA ASN A 96 -13.73 1.60 -5.53
C ASN A 96 -14.98 0.74 -5.29
N LEU A 97 -14.82 -0.56 -5.06
CA LEU A 97 -15.95 -1.44 -4.67
C LEU A 97 -16.61 -0.97 -3.36
N LYS A 98 -15.83 -0.58 -2.34
CA LYS A 98 -16.37 0.03 -1.11
C LYS A 98 -17.14 1.32 -1.39
N VAL A 99 -16.63 2.18 -2.27
CA VAL A 99 -17.29 3.44 -2.65
C VAL A 99 -18.62 3.15 -3.34
N PHE A 100 -18.66 2.25 -4.32
CA PHE A 100 -19.90 1.87 -5.02
C PHE A 100 -20.91 1.21 -4.08
N LEU A 101 -20.48 0.28 -3.24
CA LEU A 101 -21.36 -0.37 -2.25
C LEU A 101 -21.96 0.64 -1.27
N LYS A 102 -21.16 1.58 -0.76
CA LYS A 102 -21.66 2.65 0.14
C LYS A 102 -22.61 3.59 -0.59
N GLY A 103 -22.28 3.99 -1.81
CA GLY A 103 -23.18 4.80 -2.64
C GLY A 103 -24.54 4.13 -2.83
N ARG A 104 -24.54 2.83 -3.17
CA ARG A 104 -25.75 2.01 -3.28
C ARG A 104 -26.52 1.91 -1.96
N ALA A 105 -25.83 1.69 -0.84
CA ALA A 105 -26.44 1.54 0.48
C ALA A 105 -27.06 2.85 1.01
N THR A 106 -26.42 3.99 0.74
CA THR A 106 -26.84 5.29 1.28
C THR A 106 -27.64 6.14 0.30
N GLY A 107 -27.67 5.75 -0.99
CA GLY A 107 -28.28 6.56 -2.05
C GLY A 107 -27.53 7.86 -2.37
N GLN A 108 -26.27 8.01 -1.90
CA GLN A 108 -25.44 9.18 -2.11
C GLN A 108 -24.49 8.98 -3.29
N SER A 109 -24.26 10.02 -4.12
CA SER A 109 -23.15 10.01 -5.07
C SER A 109 -21.83 10.21 -4.33
N LEU A 110 -20.94 9.23 -4.46
CA LEU A 110 -19.59 9.23 -3.88
C LEU A 110 -18.51 9.20 -4.98
N GLU A 111 -18.86 9.58 -6.22
CA GLU A 111 -17.97 9.52 -7.38
C GLU A 111 -16.65 10.27 -7.20
N HIS A 112 -16.66 11.36 -6.43
CA HIS A 112 -15.46 12.13 -6.10
C HIS A 112 -14.41 11.36 -5.27
N LEU A 113 -14.77 10.20 -4.70
CA LEU A 113 -13.88 9.31 -3.96
C LEU A 113 -13.29 8.20 -4.85
N LEU A 114 -13.75 8.06 -6.09
CA LEU A 114 -13.28 6.99 -6.98
C LEU A 114 -11.85 7.25 -7.46
N MET A 115 -11.10 6.17 -7.58
CA MET A 115 -9.70 6.17 -8.02
C MET A 115 -9.57 5.35 -9.31
N PRO A 116 -9.41 5.99 -10.50
CA PRO A 116 -9.41 5.29 -11.79
C PRO A 116 -8.05 4.63 -12.07
N VAL A 117 -7.70 3.64 -11.25
CA VAL A 117 -6.43 2.90 -11.39
C VAL A 117 -6.65 1.41 -11.11
N GLY A 118 -5.93 0.56 -11.82
CA GLY A 118 -5.97 -0.89 -11.67
C GLY A 118 -6.41 -1.61 -12.95
N THR A 119 -6.55 -2.92 -12.84
CA THR A 119 -6.88 -3.82 -13.96
C THR A 119 -8.31 -3.63 -14.45
N TYR A 120 -9.22 -3.26 -13.55
CA TYR A 120 -10.66 -3.12 -13.84
C TYR A 120 -11.06 -1.64 -13.95
N SER A 121 -11.77 -1.28 -15.03
CA SER A 121 -12.30 0.08 -15.17
C SER A 121 -13.40 0.37 -14.15
N LEU A 122 -13.65 1.66 -13.89
CA LEU A 122 -14.70 2.07 -12.95
C LEU A 122 -16.08 1.58 -13.38
N GLU A 123 -16.36 1.58 -14.70
CA GLU A 123 -17.62 1.10 -15.27
C GLU A 123 -17.82 -0.40 -15.01
N VAL A 124 -16.75 -1.19 -15.10
CA VAL A 124 -16.78 -2.64 -14.80
C VAL A 124 -17.08 -2.88 -13.33
N LEU A 125 -16.43 -2.13 -12.42
CA LEU A 125 -16.66 -2.25 -10.98
C LEU A 125 -18.05 -1.75 -10.57
N GLU A 126 -18.53 -0.66 -11.19
CA GLU A 126 -19.88 -0.18 -10.98
C GLU A 126 -20.90 -1.21 -11.44
N HIS A 127 -20.71 -1.82 -12.62
CA HIS A 127 -21.59 -2.87 -13.13
C HIS A 127 -21.61 -4.09 -12.18
N LEU A 128 -20.44 -4.51 -11.68
CA LEU A 128 -20.34 -5.60 -10.70
C LEU A 128 -21.21 -5.34 -9.46
N VAL A 129 -21.20 -4.11 -8.94
CA VAL A 129 -21.96 -3.74 -7.73
C VAL A 129 -23.43 -3.46 -8.02
N MET A 130 -23.77 -2.79 -9.13
CA MET A 130 -25.14 -2.35 -9.42
C MET A 130 -25.99 -3.46 -10.03
N ALA A 131 -25.40 -4.24 -10.96
CA ALA A 131 -26.11 -5.34 -11.64
C ALA A 131 -25.90 -6.70 -10.98
N PHE A 132 -24.94 -6.83 -10.07
CA PHE A 132 -24.50 -8.12 -9.51
C PHE A 132 -24.13 -9.13 -10.62
N SER A 133 -23.29 -8.70 -11.54
CA SER A 133 -22.83 -9.49 -12.68
C SER A 133 -21.32 -9.38 -12.83
N ALA A 134 -20.64 -10.54 -12.98
CA ALA A 134 -19.19 -10.65 -13.18
C ALA A 134 -18.79 -10.79 -14.65
N GLU A 135 -19.50 -10.15 -15.58
CA GLU A 135 -19.23 -10.29 -17.02
C GLU A 135 -17.76 -10.01 -17.40
N TYR A 136 -17.12 -9.09 -16.67
CA TYR A 136 -15.73 -8.63 -16.94
C TYR A 136 -14.82 -8.73 -15.71
N CYS A 137 -15.24 -9.43 -14.67
CA CYS A 137 -14.47 -9.66 -13.43
C CYS A 137 -14.43 -11.16 -13.11
N PRO A 138 -13.46 -11.63 -12.33
CA PRO A 138 -13.50 -12.99 -11.80
C PRO A 138 -14.76 -13.26 -10.95
N ASP A 139 -15.34 -14.44 -11.08
CA ASP A 139 -16.57 -14.83 -10.37
C ASP A 139 -16.45 -14.66 -8.85
N PHE A 140 -15.29 -14.97 -8.27
CA PHE A 140 -15.08 -14.82 -6.83
C PHE A 140 -15.22 -13.37 -6.35
N MET A 141 -14.95 -12.36 -7.18
CA MET A 141 -15.18 -10.95 -6.81
C MET A 141 -16.68 -10.68 -6.66
N LEU A 142 -17.49 -11.28 -7.52
CA LEU A 142 -18.95 -11.18 -7.40
C LEU A 142 -19.44 -11.89 -6.13
N ASP A 143 -18.91 -13.08 -5.84
CA ASP A 143 -19.28 -13.84 -4.63
C ASP A 143 -19.01 -13.03 -3.37
N GLU A 144 -17.85 -12.36 -3.27
CA GLU A 144 -17.48 -11.50 -2.13
C GLU A 144 -18.35 -10.24 -2.05
N VAL A 145 -18.67 -9.62 -3.19
CA VAL A 145 -19.58 -8.46 -3.24
C VAL A 145 -20.97 -8.86 -2.78
N LEU A 146 -21.49 -10.00 -3.26
CA LEU A 146 -22.81 -10.51 -2.87
C LEU A 146 -22.88 -10.87 -1.39
N ALA A 147 -21.87 -11.59 -0.87
CA ALA A 147 -21.82 -11.96 0.54
C ALA A 147 -21.80 -10.70 1.44
N THR A 148 -20.94 -9.72 1.09
CA THR A 148 -20.83 -8.45 1.82
C THR A 148 -22.15 -7.65 1.75
N TRP A 149 -22.80 -7.61 0.58
CA TRP A 149 -24.08 -6.93 0.42
C TRP A 149 -25.19 -7.59 1.22
N GLN A 150 -25.25 -8.94 1.24
CA GLN A 150 -26.23 -9.69 2.03
C GLN A 150 -26.06 -9.40 3.52
N GLU A 151 -24.84 -9.40 4.03
CA GLU A 151 -24.54 -9.07 5.42
C GLU A 151 -24.98 -7.63 5.76
N TYR A 152 -24.75 -6.67 4.84
CA TYR A 152 -25.30 -5.32 5.01
C TYR A 152 -26.82 -5.30 5.07
N GLN A 153 -27.50 -6.06 4.23
CA GLN A 153 -28.97 -6.14 4.26
C GLN A 153 -29.49 -6.70 5.59
N ASP A 154 -28.78 -7.66 6.19
CA ASP A 154 -29.16 -8.29 7.45
C ASP A 154 -28.96 -7.36 8.66
N TYR A 155 -27.87 -6.59 8.68
CA TYR A 155 -27.49 -5.78 9.84
C TYR A 155 -27.73 -4.27 9.67
N GLN A 156 -27.92 -3.77 8.45
CA GLN A 156 -28.07 -2.34 8.11
C GLN A 156 -26.91 -1.46 8.65
N ASP A 157 -25.70 -2.04 8.75
CA ASP A 157 -24.50 -1.37 9.22
C ASP A 157 -23.51 -1.18 8.06
N VAL A 158 -23.26 0.06 7.67
CA VAL A 158 -22.33 0.42 6.57
C VAL A 158 -20.90 -0.07 6.83
N ARG A 159 -20.50 -0.27 8.09
CA ARG A 159 -19.16 -0.80 8.43
C ARG A 159 -18.94 -2.21 7.90
N VAL A 160 -19.99 -3.00 7.76
CA VAL A 160 -19.93 -4.35 7.18
C VAL A 160 -19.40 -4.30 5.75
N LEU A 161 -19.77 -3.26 4.97
CA LEU A 161 -19.29 -3.08 3.59
C LEU A 161 -17.79 -2.82 3.54
N GLU A 162 -17.26 -2.07 4.52
CA GLU A 162 -15.82 -1.82 4.60
C GLU A 162 -15.06 -3.09 4.98
N ILE A 163 -15.50 -3.75 6.04
CA ILE A 163 -14.85 -4.95 6.57
C ILE A 163 -14.86 -6.08 5.55
N GLY A 164 -16.02 -6.36 4.93
CA GLY A 164 -16.14 -7.42 3.93
C GLY A 164 -15.20 -7.19 2.74
N MET A 165 -15.14 -5.97 2.21
CA MET A 165 -14.26 -5.67 1.09
C MET A 165 -12.77 -5.65 1.49
N ASP A 166 -12.42 -5.30 2.72
CA ASP A 166 -11.04 -5.41 3.20
C ASP A 166 -10.61 -6.89 3.31
N MET A 167 -11.49 -7.77 3.78
CA MET A 167 -11.20 -9.22 3.85
C MET A 167 -11.11 -9.83 2.45
N ALA A 168 -12.01 -9.47 1.55
CA ALA A 168 -11.97 -9.89 0.15
C ALA A 168 -10.70 -9.43 -0.58
N TYR A 169 -10.21 -8.21 -0.29
CA TYR A 169 -8.93 -7.71 -0.78
C TYR A 169 -7.76 -8.62 -0.39
N PHE A 170 -7.65 -9.03 0.88
CA PHE A 170 -6.57 -9.90 1.32
C PHE A 170 -6.66 -11.30 0.72
N GLN A 171 -7.85 -11.85 0.57
CA GLN A 171 -8.06 -13.14 -0.11
C GLN A 171 -7.61 -13.04 -1.58
N HIS A 172 -7.97 -11.96 -2.27
CA HIS A 172 -7.55 -11.74 -3.66
C HIS A 172 -6.03 -11.59 -3.78
N LEU A 173 -5.40 -10.80 -2.91
CA LEU A 173 -3.93 -10.71 -2.87
C LEU A 173 -3.26 -12.09 -2.74
N LYS A 174 -3.82 -12.95 -1.89
CA LYS A 174 -3.28 -14.30 -1.70
C LYS A 174 -3.42 -15.16 -2.95
N ARG A 175 -4.55 -15.06 -3.67
CA ARG A 175 -4.75 -15.74 -4.95
C ARG A 175 -3.73 -15.32 -6.00
N LEU A 176 -3.49 -14.01 -6.15
CA LEU A 176 -2.50 -13.49 -7.10
C LEU A 176 -1.08 -14.08 -6.86
N THR A 177 -0.68 -14.24 -5.59
CA THR A 177 0.64 -14.83 -5.29
C THR A 177 0.72 -16.32 -5.62
N GLN A 178 -0.40 -17.05 -5.55
CA GLN A 178 -0.46 -18.45 -5.98
C GLN A 178 -0.32 -18.60 -7.50
N GLU A 179 -0.85 -17.65 -8.26
CA GLU A 179 -0.74 -17.63 -9.72
C GLU A 179 0.67 -17.23 -10.21
N LEU A 180 1.36 -16.38 -9.43
CA LEU A 180 2.71 -15.91 -9.75
C LEU A 180 3.82 -16.91 -9.42
N GLU A 181 3.57 -17.86 -8.51
CA GLU A 181 4.52 -18.90 -8.08
C GLU A 181 5.91 -18.35 -7.66
N ASP A 182 5.97 -17.12 -7.10
CA ASP A 182 7.21 -16.49 -6.62
C ASP A 182 7.18 -16.33 -5.08
N ASP A 183 8.13 -16.97 -4.40
CA ASP A 183 8.20 -16.98 -2.94
C ASP A 183 8.41 -15.58 -2.33
N ARG A 184 9.11 -14.68 -3.04
CA ARG A 184 9.37 -13.32 -2.55
C ARG A 184 8.14 -12.43 -2.68
N LEU A 185 7.35 -12.60 -3.75
CA LEU A 185 6.06 -11.93 -3.88
C LEU A 185 5.04 -12.47 -2.87
N LEU A 186 5.05 -13.77 -2.61
CA LEU A 186 4.26 -14.35 -1.52
C LEU A 186 4.68 -13.76 -0.16
N GLN A 187 5.97 -13.61 0.10
CA GLN A 187 6.48 -13.00 1.33
C GLN A 187 6.11 -11.52 1.42
N LEU A 188 6.13 -10.77 0.32
CA LEU A 188 5.69 -9.37 0.25
C LEU A 188 4.21 -9.23 0.67
N VAL A 189 3.35 -10.09 0.14
CA VAL A 189 1.93 -10.11 0.48
C VAL A 189 1.71 -10.54 1.93
N ASN A 190 2.42 -11.56 2.42
CA ASN A 190 2.35 -11.96 3.82
C ASN A 190 2.76 -10.81 4.76
N LEU A 191 3.85 -10.08 4.47
CA LEU A 191 4.23 -8.89 5.24
C LEU A 191 3.13 -7.83 5.22
N THR A 192 2.53 -7.57 4.06
CA THR A 192 1.43 -6.60 3.93
C THR A 192 0.27 -6.94 4.85
N ILE A 193 -0.17 -8.20 4.86
CA ILE A 193 -1.31 -8.67 5.66
C ILE A 193 -0.94 -8.72 7.15
N ASP A 194 0.24 -9.22 7.48
CA ASP A 194 0.70 -9.33 8.87
C ASP A 194 0.83 -7.98 9.55
N PHE A 195 1.42 -6.99 8.87
CA PHE A 195 1.50 -5.64 9.42
C PHE A 195 0.13 -4.95 9.52
N TYR A 196 -0.77 -5.19 8.57
CA TYR A 196 -2.17 -4.76 8.70
C TYR A 196 -2.81 -5.36 9.97
N ASN A 197 -2.67 -6.66 10.19
CA ASN A 197 -3.19 -7.35 11.36
C ASN A 197 -2.55 -6.82 12.66
N ALA A 198 -1.22 -6.68 12.70
CA ALA A 198 -0.48 -6.17 13.87
C ALA A 198 -0.93 -4.75 14.26
N ILE A 199 -1.06 -3.86 13.28
CA ILE A 199 -1.51 -2.48 13.48
C ILE A 199 -2.97 -2.46 13.95
N THR A 200 -3.83 -3.25 13.30
CA THR A 200 -5.26 -3.32 13.60
C THR A 200 -5.51 -3.83 15.01
N VAL A 201 -4.89 -4.96 15.38
CA VAL A 201 -5.07 -5.54 16.72
C VAL A 201 -4.50 -4.64 17.80
N LYS A 202 -3.35 -4.00 17.56
CA LYS A 202 -2.75 -3.04 18.50
C LYS A 202 -3.66 -1.84 18.75
N ARG A 203 -4.24 -1.28 17.69
CA ARG A 203 -5.25 -0.18 17.82
C ARG A 203 -6.48 -0.64 18.57
N ALA A 204 -7.01 -1.83 18.25
CA ALA A 204 -8.20 -2.38 18.89
C ALA A 204 -8.01 -2.64 20.38
N VAL A 205 -6.86 -3.20 20.79
CA VAL A 205 -6.50 -3.39 22.20
C VAL A 205 -6.37 -2.05 22.92
N GLY A 206 -5.69 -1.07 22.31
CA GLY A 206 -5.58 0.28 22.87
C GLY A 206 -6.92 1.01 23.03
N LEU A 207 -7.94 0.60 22.27
CA LEU A 207 -9.32 1.10 22.38
C LEU A 207 -10.24 0.16 23.19
N GLU A 208 -9.68 -0.82 23.89
CA GLU A 208 -10.40 -1.80 24.71
C GLU A 208 -11.54 -2.53 23.97
N LYS A 209 -11.34 -2.82 22.69
CA LYS A 209 -12.35 -3.51 21.87
C LYS A 209 -12.44 -5.00 22.23
N PRO A 210 -13.65 -5.61 22.24
CA PRO A 210 -13.79 -7.03 22.55
C PRO A 210 -13.21 -7.93 21.45
N ARG A 211 -12.85 -9.17 21.80
CA ARG A 211 -12.31 -10.19 20.87
C ARG A 211 -13.18 -10.39 19.63
N SER A 212 -14.51 -10.42 19.80
CA SER A 212 -15.45 -10.60 18.69
C SER A 212 -15.36 -9.48 17.67
N PHE A 213 -15.12 -8.24 18.11
CA PHE A 213 -14.89 -7.10 17.24
C PHE A 213 -13.54 -7.22 16.52
N MET A 214 -12.47 -7.54 17.26
CA MET A 214 -11.14 -7.73 16.66
C MET A 214 -11.15 -8.82 15.59
N ARG A 215 -11.86 -9.95 15.86
CA ARG A 215 -11.95 -11.08 14.92
C ARG A 215 -12.50 -10.70 13.54
N GLN A 216 -13.44 -9.76 13.49
CA GLN A 216 -14.03 -9.29 12.23
C GLN A 216 -13.07 -8.45 11.39
N LEU A 217 -12.10 -7.78 12.01
CA LEU A 217 -11.18 -6.87 11.35
C LEU A 217 -9.87 -7.54 10.89
N LEU A 218 -9.60 -8.77 11.32
CA LEU A 218 -8.32 -9.43 11.08
C LEU A 218 -8.44 -10.48 9.97
N SER A 219 -7.46 -10.50 9.08
CA SER A 219 -7.36 -11.49 8.01
C SER A 219 -6.62 -12.75 8.46
N ASP A 220 -7.11 -13.92 8.03
CA ASP A 220 -6.42 -15.21 8.20
C ASP A 220 -5.44 -15.52 7.05
N GLU A 221 -5.31 -14.64 6.04
CA GLU A 221 -4.53 -14.85 4.82
C GLU A 221 -3.03 -14.55 5.00
N GLY A 222 -2.62 -13.96 6.13
CA GLY A 222 -1.22 -13.70 6.47
C GLY A 222 -0.47 -14.95 6.97
N SER A 223 0.65 -14.74 7.65
CA SER A 223 1.45 -15.82 8.25
C SER A 223 0.81 -16.42 9.51
N LEU A 224 -0.05 -15.67 10.19
CA LEU A 224 -0.73 -16.05 11.41
C LEU A 224 -2.25 -15.88 11.30
N SER A 225 -3.00 -16.77 11.95
CA SER A 225 -4.44 -16.64 12.06
C SER A 225 -4.85 -15.44 12.92
N ALA A 226 -6.05 -14.91 12.67
CA ALA A 226 -6.63 -13.83 13.48
C ALA A 226 -6.74 -14.20 14.98
N ALA A 227 -6.97 -15.47 15.30
CA ALA A 227 -6.98 -15.96 16.69
C ALA A 227 -5.60 -15.80 17.35
N ASN A 228 -4.53 -16.12 16.62
CA ASN A 228 -3.15 -15.97 17.12
C ASN A 228 -2.80 -14.49 17.30
N TRP A 229 -3.19 -13.61 16.36
CA TRP A 229 -3.02 -12.16 16.47
C TRP A 229 -3.67 -11.59 17.73
N ILE A 230 -4.92 -11.99 18.03
CA ILE A 230 -5.64 -11.54 19.22
C ILE A 230 -4.93 -12.04 20.49
N ALA A 231 -4.53 -13.32 20.53
CA ALA A 231 -3.85 -13.89 21.68
C ALA A 231 -2.52 -13.19 21.98
N MET A 232 -1.70 -12.92 20.95
CA MET A 232 -0.44 -12.19 21.11
C MET A 232 -0.65 -10.75 21.57
N ALA A 233 -1.63 -10.05 21.04
CA ALA A 233 -1.89 -8.66 21.40
C ALA A 233 -2.36 -8.53 22.86
N GLU A 234 -3.19 -9.46 23.35
CA GLU A 234 -3.62 -9.50 24.76
C GLU A 234 -2.47 -9.82 25.72
N GLN A 235 -1.49 -10.61 25.28
CA GLN A 235 -0.28 -10.90 26.03
C GLN A 235 0.78 -9.80 25.90
N GLY A 236 0.65 -8.90 24.92
CA GLY A 236 1.64 -7.89 24.57
C GLY A 236 2.90 -8.47 23.91
N ASP A 237 2.84 -9.69 23.39
CA ASP A 237 3.99 -10.44 22.86
C ASP A 237 4.06 -10.40 21.31
N PHE A 238 4.27 -9.20 20.75
CA PHE A 238 4.55 -9.05 19.32
C PHE A 238 5.94 -9.57 18.91
N LEU A 239 6.84 -9.76 19.88
CA LEU A 239 8.21 -10.22 19.59
C LEU A 239 8.23 -11.66 19.05
N THR A 240 7.32 -12.52 19.52
CA THR A 240 7.21 -13.91 19.05
C THR A 240 6.89 -13.96 17.55
N TRP A 241 5.96 -13.13 17.07
CA TRP A 241 5.69 -13.01 15.64
C TRP A 241 6.88 -12.38 14.89
N PHE A 242 7.43 -11.30 15.41
CA PHE A 242 8.49 -10.55 14.74
C PHE A 242 9.75 -11.40 14.54
N SER A 243 10.09 -12.28 15.51
CA SER A 243 11.20 -13.23 15.35
C SER A 243 10.97 -14.23 14.20
N GLN A 244 9.71 -14.51 13.82
CA GLN A 244 9.39 -15.38 12.68
C GLN A 244 9.54 -14.66 11.33
N VAL A 245 9.43 -13.32 11.30
CA VAL A 245 9.71 -12.51 10.10
C VAL A 245 11.19 -12.62 9.69
N ASN A 246 12.03 -13.17 10.55
CA ASN A 246 13.47 -13.38 10.36
C ASN A 246 14.22 -12.09 9.99
N PRO A 247 14.35 -11.14 10.93
CA PRO A 247 15.00 -9.85 10.67
C PRO A 247 16.42 -9.96 10.09
N CYS A 248 17.15 -11.03 10.43
CA CYS A 248 18.50 -11.27 9.93
C CYS A 248 18.55 -11.49 8.40
N ALA A 249 17.46 -11.95 7.78
CA ALA A 249 17.41 -12.14 6.34
C ALA A 249 17.43 -10.81 5.56
N TYR A 250 17.15 -9.70 6.23
CA TYR A 250 17.10 -8.37 5.61
C TYR A 250 18.38 -7.55 5.77
N ASP A 251 19.38 -8.07 6.47
CA ASP A 251 20.63 -7.35 6.82
C ASP A 251 20.35 -5.97 7.46
N LEU A 252 19.41 -5.95 8.40
CA LEU A 252 18.98 -4.76 9.12
C LEU A 252 19.25 -4.88 10.60
N ASP A 253 19.70 -3.79 11.24
CA ASP A 253 19.75 -3.72 12.70
C ASP A 253 18.37 -3.33 13.25
N LEU A 254 17.59 -4.33 13.65
CA LEU A 254 16.24 -4.17 14.17
C LEU A 254 16.14 -4.26 15.70
N ARG A 255 17.28 -4.27 16.42
CA ARG A 255 17.34 -4.41 17.89
C ARG A 255 16.51 -3.36 18.62
N SER A 256 16.47 -2.12 18.14
CA SER A 256 15.66 -1.06 18.74
C SER A 256 14.16 -1.36 18.65
N TYR A 257 13.69 -1.96 17.56
CA TYR A 257 12.30 -2.38 17.39
C TYR A 257 11.97 -3.58 18.28
N GLU A 258 12.86 -4.57 18.38
CA GLU A 258 12.71 -5.73 19.29
C GLU A 258 12.63 -5.27 20.74
N GLU A 259 13.46 -4.30 21.16
CA GLU A 259 13.40 -3.74 22.49
C GLU A 259 12.09 -2.99 22.76
N LYS A 260 11.61 -2.20 21.80
CA LYS A 260 10.31 -1.53 21.90
C LYS A 260 9.14 -2.53 21.93
N MET A 261 9.21 -3.65 21.19
CA MET A 261 8.22 -4.73 21.28
C MET A 261 8.22 -5.38 22.66
N ARG A 262 9.41 -5.72 23.18
CA ARG A 262 9.59 -6.31 24.53
C ARG A 262 9.06 -5.40 25.63
N ASN A 263 9.28 -4.10 25.49
CA ASN A 263 8.82 -3.09 26.45
C ASN A 263 7.38 -2.59 26.17
N GLN A 264 6.71 -3.12 25.14
CA GLN A 264 5.35 -2.73 24.70
C GLN A 264 5.21 -1.24 24.33
N THR A 265 6.30 -0.58 23.98
CA THR A 265 6.35 0.86 23.64
C THR A 265 6.30 1.13 22.14
N LEU A 266 6.36 0.09 21.30
CA LEU A 266 6.28 0.23 19.84
C LEU A 266 4.93 0.86 19.44
N THR A 267 4.98 1.92 18.66
CA THR A 267 3.78 2.62 18.16
C THR A 267 3.27 2.03 16.84
N THR A 268 2.01 2.35 16.47
CA THR A 268 1.47 1.95 15.16
C THR A 268 2.18 2.66 14.00
N VAL A 269 2.66 3.89 14.20
CA VAL A 269 3.45 4.63 13.20
C VAL A 269 4.79 3.94 12.94
N GLU A 270 5.43 3.43 13.99
CA GLU A 270 6.68 2.66 13.85
C GLU A 270 6.44 1.30 13.19
N LEU A 271 5.30 0.65 13.43
CA LEU A 271 4.91 -0.56 12.70
C LEU A 271 4.69 -0.28 11.21
N GLU A 272 4.04 0.84 10.86
CA GLU A 272 3.86 1.27 9.45
C GLU A 272 5.21 1.53 8.77
N TYR A 273 6.13 2.20 9.47
CA TYR A 273 7.48 2.42 8.96
C TYR A 273 8.25 1.11 8.76
N LEU A 274 8.17 0.22 9.75
CA LEU A 274 8.84 -1.08 9.71
C LEU A 274 8.31 -1.97 8.58
N ALA A 275 7.01 -1.93 8.30
CA ALA A 275 6.41 -2.60 7.16
C ALA A 275 7.05 -2.12 5.83
N ASP A 276 7.09 -0.81 5.62
CA ASP A 276 7.68 -0.22 4.42
C ASP A 276 9.18 -0.54 4.30
N LEU A 277 9.91 -0.52 5.42
CA LEU A 277 11.32 -0.86 5.46
C LEU A 277 11.59 -2.31 5.07
N LEU A 278 10.86 -3.26 5.65
CA LEU A 278 11.04 -4.69 5.37
C LEU A 278 10.62 -5.05 3.95
N GLN A 279 9.53 -4.47 3.44
CA GLN A 279 9.12 -4.66 2.05
C GLN A 279 10.17 -4.11 1.06
N ALA A 280 10.71 -2.92 1.32
CA ALA A 280 11.77 -2.34 0.49
C ALA A 280 13.02 -3.23 0.47
N LYS A 281 13.45 -3.72 1.64
CA LYS A 281 14.61 -4.62 1.74
C LYS A 281 14.37 -5.99 1.10
N LEU A 282 13.18 -6.56 1.24
CA LEU A 282 12.80 -7.79 0.55
C LEU A 282 12.95 -7.66 -0.97
N LEU A 283 12.47 -6.55 -1.54
CA LEU A 283 12.52 -6.32 -2.99
C LEU A 283 13.88 -5.80 -3.46
N ALA A 284 14.76 -5.29 -2.59
CA ALA A 284 16.11 -4.87 -2.95
C ALA A 284 16.92 -6.01 -3.61
N ALA A 285 16.65 -7.27 -3.24
CA ALA A 285 17.25 -8.44 -3.89
C ALA A 285 16.97 -8.51 -5.40
N GLY A 286 15.89 -7.87 -5.89
CA GLY A 286 15.55 -7.78 -7.31
C GLY A 286 16.43 -6.81 -8.12
N GLN A 287 17.30 -6.01 -7.47
CA GLN A 287 18.13 -5.00 -8.15
C GLN A 287 19.03 -5.60 -9.26
N PHE A 288 19.52 -6.82 -9.05
CA PHE A 288 20.44 -7.50 -9.97
C PHE A 288 19.76 -8.60 -10.80
N GLU A 289 18.45 -8.74 -10.70
CA GLU A 289 17.70 -9.73 -11.44
C GLU A 289 17.46 -9.25 -12.88
N THR A 290 17.94 -10.02 -13.85
CA THR A 290 17.84 -9.65 -15.26
C THR A 290 16.58 -10.18 -15.93
N ASP A 291 16.04 -11.29 -15.42
CA ASP A 291 14.89 -11.99 -16.01
C ASP A 291 13.97 -12.53 -14.90
N GLY A 292 13.06 -11.68 -14.44
CA GLY A 292 12.11 -12.01 -13.39
C GLY A 292 11.29 -10.82 -12.94
N PRO A 293 10.30 -11.02 -12.04
CA PRO A 293 9.30 -10.02 -11.70
C PRO A 293 9.79 -8.95 -10.73
N LEU A 294 10.86 -9.22 -9.97
CA LEU A 294 11.22 -8.38 -8.83
C LEU A 294 11.69 -6.96 -9.18
N PRO A 295 12.41 -6.70 -10.29
CA PRO A 295 12.76 -5.31 -10.64
C PRO A 295 11.53 -4.43 -10.82
N LEU A 296 10.46 -4.95 -11.46
CA LEU A 296 9.22 -4.22 -11.61
C LEU A 296 8.52 -4.02 -10.25
N ALA A 297 8.44 -5.06 -9.41
CA ALA A 297 7.89 -4.95 -8.06
C ALA A 297 8.65 -3.92 -7.22
N ARG A 298 9.98 -3.94 -7.24
CA ARG A 298 10.86 -2.97 -6.56
C ARG A 298 10.62 -1.54 -7.05
N TYR A 299 10.50 -1.34 -8.35
CA TYR A 299 10.22 -0.03 -8.94
C TYR A 299 8.86 0.51 -8.49
N LEU A 300 7.80 -0.32 -8.54
CA LEU A 300 6.46 0.08 -8.12
C LEU A 300 6.40 0.45 -6.63
N LEU A 301 6.98 -0.39 -5.76
CA LEU A 301 7.10 -0.06 -4.34
C LEU A 301 7.90 1.21 -4.12
N GLY A 302 9.03 1.38 -4.82
CA GLY A 302 9.86 2.58 -4.75
C GLY A 302 9.08 3.85 -5.07
N LYS A 303 8.23 3.84 -6.10
CA LYS A 303 7.36 4.97 -6.45
C LYS A 303 6.29 5.25 -5.39
N GLU A 304 5.75 4.23 -4.74
CA GLU A 304 4.85 4.42 -3.60
C GLU A 304 5.55 5.08 -2.40
N LEU A 305 6.76 4.62 -2.08
CA LEU A 305 7.55 5.20 -0.99
C LEU A 305 7.98 6.64 -1.29
N GLU A 306 8.33 6.93 -2.56
CA GLU A 306 8.63 8.30 -3.02
C GLU A 306 7.43 9.23 -2.82
N VAL A 307 6.22 8.79 -3.22
CA VAL A 307 4.98 9.54 -2.99
C VAL A 307 4.71 9.75 -1.50
N LYS A 308 4.91 8.72 -0.65
CA LYS A 308 4.79 8.84 0.80
C LYS A 308 5.77 9.88 1.38
N ASN A 309 7.02 9.88 0.93
CA ASN A 309 8.04 10.83 1.36
C ASN A 309 7.72 12.26 0.93
N LEU A 310 7.34 12.47 -0.33
CA LEU A 310 6.96 13.80 -0.82
C LEU A 310 5.75 14.35 -0.07
N ARG A 311 4.70 13.53 0.13
CA ARG A 311 3.55 13.91 0.95
C ARG A 311 3.97 14.33 2.34
N LEU A 312 4.80 13.52 3.01
CA LEU A 312 5.29 13.82 4.36
C LEU A 312 6.08 15.13 4.42
N ILE A 313 6.99 15.35 3.46
CA ILE A 313 7.81 16.57 3.41
C ILE A 313 6.94 17.80 3.14
N LEU A 314 6.15 17.77 2.07
CA LEU A 314 5.37 18.94 1.65
C LEU A 314 4.35 19.35 2.72
N THR A 315 3.60 18.37 3.26
CA THR A 315 2.62 18.66 4.32
C THR A 315 3.28 18.94 5.68
N GLY A 316 4.37 18.27 6.01
CA GLY A 316 5.11 18.50 7.25
C GLY A 316 5.73 19.89 7.30
N MET A 317 6.35 20.32 6.20
CA MET A 317 6.96 21.66 6.10
C MET A 317 5.90 22.76 6.12
N ASP A 318 4.75 22.57 5.44
CA ASP A 318 3.66 23.54 5.48
C ASP A 318 3.06 23.67 6.89
N ASN A 319 2.97 22.58 7.64
CA ASN A 319 2.54 22.55 9.03
C ASN A 319 3.67 22.92 10.02
N GLN A 320 4.83 23.36 9.55
CA GLN A 320 5.97 23.79 10.36
C GLN A 320 6.47 22.70 11.34
N LEU A 321 6.41 21.44 10.95
CA LEU A 321 6.99 20.35 11.73
C LEU A 321 8.52 20.46 11.75
N PRO A 322 9.21 20.10 12.85
CA PRO A 322 10.65 20.03 12.89
C PRO A 322 11.21 19.12 11.79
N VAL A 323 12.24 19.60 11.08
CA VAL A 323 12.87 18.86 9.97
C VAL A 323 13.36 17.48 10.42
N GLU A 324 13.93 17.39 11.62
CA GLU A 324 14.41 16.15 12.22
C GLU A 324 13.26 15.13 12.35
N LEU A 325 12.08 15.57 12.78
CA LEU A 325 10.90 14.71 12.91
C LEU A 325 10.39 14.23 11.56
N ILE A 326 10.44 15.08 10.53
CA ILE A 326 10.10 14.69 9.16
C ILE A 326 11.10 13.63 8.67
N ARG A 327 12.39 13.89 8.86
CA ARG A 327 13.50 12.99 8.44
C ARG A 327 13.40 11.62 9.10
N GLU A 328 13.11 11.55 10.39
CA GLU A 328 12.91 10.29 11.13
C GLU A 328 11.74 9.44 10.62
N ARG A 329 10.77 10.08 9.96
CA ARG A 329 9.57 9.42 9.42
C ARG A 329 9.65 9.12 7.93
N MET A 330 10.70 9.60 7.23
CA MET A 330 10.88 9.32 5.81
C MET A 330 11.11 7.83 5.58
N ARG A 331 10.47 7.31 4.55
CA ARG A 331 10.62 5.92 4.10
C ARG A 331 11.95 5.73 3.37
N PRO A 332 12.41 4.48 3.20
CA PRO A 332 13.60 4.19 2.41
C PRO A 332 13.55 4.88 1.05
N ILE A 333 14.66 5.48 0.64
CA ILE A 333 14.80 6.16 -0.65
C ILE A 333 15.37 5.17 -1.65
N SER A 334 14.74 5.00 -2.80
CA SER A 334 15.22 4.13 -3.86
C SER A 334 16.58 4.60 -4.38
N GLY A 335 17.52 3.68 -4.59
CA GLY A 335 18.87 3.98 -5.09
C GLY A 335 19.89 4.36 -4.01
N GLN A 336 19.59 4.15 -2.74
CA GLN A 336 20.51 4.31 -1.60
C GLN A 336 20.98 2.95 -1.04
N ASP A 337 21.40 2.02 -1.85
CA ASP A 337 22.04 0.78 -1.38
C ASP A 337 23.54 0.86 -1.48
#